data_623f3c980c3e7867940da2e94aad70aa
#
_entry.id   623f3c980c3e7867940da2e94aad70aa
#
_cell.length_a   1.000
_cell.length_b   1.000
_cell.length_c   1.000
_cell.angle_alpha   90.00
_cell.angle_beta   90.00
_cell.angle_gamma   90.00
#
_symmetry.space_group_name_H-M   'P 1'
#
loop_
_entity.id
_entity.type
_entity.pdbx_description
1 polymer ?
#
loop_
_entity_poly.entity_id
_entity_poly.type
_entity_poly.pdbx_seq_one_letter_code
_entity_poly.pdbx_strand_id
1 'polypeptide(L)'
;PGPPVVSGAGVDACRVRRGSIDIGKDGLDTSGADYTRLISQASQLQGGIWAKKLDVTVGNNDVAANGAVTATEASKGQPLQWGIDVGQLGGMYAGKITLISTDKGVGVNNAGQIFASAGGVSIDANGQLTNSGSLIVSDKEAQQADQAKVTIKATDVTNSGTLSSQGKAQLQTRNLSNSGLIASSNELNLRNQSHLRNSGDISAKRLDIQTGSLDNQQGVISQTGSQKLTLSAGTLSNLNKGVIGALPEGTSSNQGSQTGGQSGQTAQHTPSTAAGGGNVALTTNPSTPVVLADGHIEVSKQLTNDAGQIIANGEVNLSATDGLSNHGQMTLGSLQVRGKQFDNDQGELNLSRLDSETDRFSKRAGQLNDRTTTDIRTQ
;
A
#
# COMPACT_ATOMS: atom_id res chain seq x y z
N PRO A 1 -4.53 29.92 14.21
CA PRO A 1 -5.86 29.47 14.59
C PRO A 1 -6.91 30.54 14.32
N GLY A 2 -8.06 30.13 13.78
CA GLY A 2 -9.19 31.06 13.59
C GLY A 2 -9.92 31.36 14.90
N PRO A 3 -10.78 32.38 14.94
CA PRO A 3 -11.51 32.71 16.15
C PRO A 3 -12.44 31.56 16.54
N PRO A 4 -12.57 31.30 17.85
CA PRO A 4 -13.56 30.33 18.33
C PRO A 4 -14.98 30.86 18.08
N VAL A 5 -15.88 29.94 17.74
CA VAL A 5 -17.33 30.21 17.76
C VAL A 5 -17.83 29.78 19.12
N VAL A 6 -18.33 30.71 19.88
CA VAL A 6 -18.76 30.49 21.27
C VAL A 6 -20.28 30.64 21.34
N SER A 7 -20.99 29.66 21.92
CA SER A 7 -22.37 29.81 22.33
C SER A 7 -22.52 29.32 23.77
N GLY A 8 -23.23 30.10 24.58
CA GLY A 8 -23.48 29.74 25.99
C GLY A 8 -22.18 29.57 26.81
N ALA A 9 -21.95 28.40 27.36
CA ALA A 9 -20.85 28.12 28.31
C ALA A 9 -19.61 27.46 27.69
N GLY A 10 -19.47 27.39 26.35
CA GLY A 10 -18.38 26.68 25.74
C GLY A 10 -18.01 27.11 24.32
N VAL A 11 -16.91 26.55 23.80
CA VAL A 11 -16.49 26.69 22.39
C VAL A 11 -17.22 25.63 21.57
N ASP A 12 -18.14 26.05 20.68
CA ASP A 12 -18.89 25.13 19.83
C ASP A 12 -18.13 24.72 18.58
N ALA A 13 -17.35 25.62 18.01
CA ALA A 13 -16.54 25.36 16.83
C ALA A 13 -15.32 26.30 16.72
N CYS A 14 -14.34 25.87 15.95
CA CYS A 14 -13.21 26.68 15.48
C CYS A 14 -13.40 26.98 14.01
N ARG A 15 -13.41 28.24 13.62
CA ARG A 15 -13.45 28.66 12.21
C ARG A 15 -12.04 29.00 11.72
N VAL A 16 -11.53 28.20 10.80
CA VAL A 16 -10.20 28.39 10.21
C VAL A 16 -10.31 28.87 8.78
N ARG A 17 -9.65 29.99 8.46
CA ARG A 17 -9.60 30.54 7.10
C ARG A 17 -8.19 30.94 6.67
N ARG A 18 -7.24 30.91 7.62
CA ARG A 18 -5.83 31.28 7.39
C ARG A 18 -4.98 30.86 8.59
N GLY A 19 -3.66 30.89 8.39
CA GLY A 19 -2.66 30.68 9.41
C GLY A 19 -2.11 29.25 9.41
N SER A 20 -0.83 29.14 9.73
CA SER A 20 -0.11 27.89 9.91
C SER A 20 0.16 27.59 11.39
N ILE A 21 0.37 26.30 11.68
CA ILE A 21 0.97 25.83 12.92
C ILE A 21 2.32 25.25 12.55
N ASP A 22 3.39 25.83 13.11
CA ASP A 22 4.76 25.42 12.83
C ASP A 22 5.34 24.82 14.12
N ILE A 23 5.69 23.53 14.07
CA ILE A 23 6.38 22.83 15.14
C ILE A 23 7.86 22.82 14.81
N GLY A 24 8.62 23.64 15.54
CA GLY A 24 10.07 23.77 15.38
C GLY A 24 10.83 22.54 15.87
N LYS A 25 12.16 22.59 15.75
CA LYS A 25 13.06 21.48 16.09
C LYS A 25 12.94 20.95 17.53
N ASP A 26 12.50 21.79 18.45
CA ASP A 26 12.33 21.39 19.86
C ASP A 26 11.10 20.51 20.08
N GLY A 27 10.21 20.45 19.07
CA GLY A 27 9.03 19.60 19.10
C GLY A 27 7.91 20.10 20.01
N LEU A 28 6.95 19.23 20.28
CA LEU A 28 5.80 19.47 21.15
C LEU A 28 5.46 18.21 21.93
N ASP A 29 5.63 18.26 23.24
CA ASP A 29 5.21 17.16 24.11
C ASP A 29 3.89 17.49 24.80
N THR A 30 2.86 16.73 24.46
CA THR A 30 1.54 16.79 25.04
C THR A 30 1.08 15.44 25.60
N SER A 31 2.03 14.55 25.86
CA SER A 31 1.75 13.20 26.38
C SER A 31 1.03 13.17 27.71
N GLY A 32 1.08 14.26 28.49
CA GLY A 32 0.30 14.45 29.71
C GLY A 32 -1.19 14.73 29.48
N ALA A 33 -1.60 15.16 28.28
CA ALA A 33 -3.00 15.43 27.94
C ALA A 33 -3.69 14.19 27.35
N ASP A 34 -5.03 14.09 27.50
CA ASP A 34 -5.77 12.96 26.95
C ASP A 34 -5.85 12.99 25.42
N TYR A 35 -5.83 14.16 24.82
CA TYR A 35 -5.74 14.35 23.37
C TYR A 35 -5.08 15.67 23.03
N THR A 36 -4.51 15.71 21.83
CA THR A 36 -3.95 16.92 21.20
C THR A 36 -4.64 17.15 19.87
N ARG A 37 -5.12 18.35 19.66
CA ARG A 37 -5.75 18.71 18.39
C ARG A 37 -5.11 19.98 17.81
N LEU A 38 -4.61 19.86 16.60
CA LEU A 38 -4.06 20.96 15.81
C LEU A 38 -5.05 21.29 14.70
N ILE A 39 -5.51 22.56 14.65
CA ILE A 39 -6.48 23.02 13.65
C ILE A 39 -5.93 24.30 13.03
N SER A 40 -5.62 24.25 11.72
CA SER A 40 -4.98 25.35 11.01
C SER A 40 -5.30 25.28 9.51
N GLN A 41 -4.90 26.28 8.73
CA GLN A 41 -4.92 26.15 7.28
C GLN A 41 -3.80 25.23 6.78
N ALA A 42 -2.63 25.30 7.41
CA ALA A 42 -1.51 24.40 7.16
C ALA A 42 -0.74 24.09 8.44
N SER A 43 -0.03 22.99 8.48
CA SER A 43 0.87 22.59 9.59
C SER A 43 2.20 22.10 9.04
N GLN A 44 3.30 22.64 9.59
CA GLN A 44 4.66 22.22 9.29
C GLN A 44 5.32 21.65 10.53
N LEU A 45 5.94 20.48 10.41
CA LEU A 45 6.56 19.76 11.51
C LEU A 45 8.03 19.52 11.21
N GLN A 46 8.90 20.26 11.91
CA GLN A 46 10.36 20.10 11.86
C GLN A 46 10.91 19.41 13.12
N GLY A 47 10.06 19.13 14.08
CA GLY A 47 10.36 18.40 15.32
C GLY A 47 9.26 17.38 15.62
N GLY A 48 9.48 16.60 16.68
CA GLY A 48 8.55 15.56 17.10
C GLY A 48 7.31 16.11 17.81
N ILE A 49 6.16 15.46 17.63
CA ILE A 49 4.98 15.63 18.49
C ILE A 49 4.76 14.33 19.24
N TRP A 50 4.67 14.42 20.58
CA TRP A 50 4.33 13.29 21.44
C TRP A 50 2.96 13.52 22.07
N ALA A 51 2.04 12.58 21.88
CA ALA A 51 0.66 12.70 22.36
C ALA A 51 0.07 11.33 22.69
N LYS A 52 -0.95 11.27 23.53
CA LYS A 52 -1.76 10.05 23.69
C LYS A 52 -2.63 9.84 22.44
N LYS A 53 -3.27 10.91 21.98
CA LYS A 53 -4.07 10.95 20.77
C LYS A 53 -3.80 12.27 20.05
N LEU A 54 -3.50 12.21 18.76
CA LEU A 54 -3.20 13.37 17.92
C LEU A 54 -4.18 13.46 16.76
N ASP A 55 -4.89 14.58 16.69
CA ASP A 55 -5.74 14.94 15.56
C ASP A 55 -5.18 16.21 14.91
N VAL A 56 -4.86 16.17 13.62
CA VAL A 56 -4.41 17.31 12.84
C VAL A 56 -5.39 17.54 11.71
N THR A 57 -6.07 18.69 11.74
CA THR A 57 -7.04 19.09 10.72
C THR A 57 -6.58 20.39 10.05
N VAL A 58 -6.38 20.31 8.74
CA VAL A 58 -5.94 21.47 7.95
C VAL A 58 -6.89 21.80 6.82
N GLY A 59 -6.84 23.06 6.40
CA GLY A 59 -7.70 23.63 5.36
C GLY A 59 -8.65 24.70 5.88
N ASN A 60 -9.47 25.24 4.98
CA ASN A 60 -10.46 26.26 5.30
C ASN A 60 -11.72 25.62 5.88
N ASN A 61 -11.74 25.39 7.17
CA ASN A 61 -12.75 24.57 7.85
C ASN A 61 -13.47 25.28 8.97
N ASP A 62 -14.70 24.87 9.21
CA ASP A 62 -15.36 24.96 10.50
C ASP A 62 -15.26 23.60 11.18
N VAL A 63 -14.66 23.57 12.37
CA VAL A 63 -14.38 22.32 13.11
C VAL A 63 -15.09 22.39 14.43
N ALA A 64 -16.02 21.44 14.68
CA ALA A 64 -16.77 21.36 15.92
C ALA A 64 -15.85 20.99 17.12
N ALA A 65 -16.34 21.20 18.33
CA ALA A 65 -15.60 20.92 19.57
C ALA A 65 -15.14 19.44 19.67
N ASN A 66 -15.90 18.51 19.09
CA ASN A 66 -15.50 17.08 19.00
C ASN A 66 -14.46 16.77 17.92
N GLY A 67 -14.04 17.77 17.11
CA GLY A 67 -13.07 17.62 16.03
C GLY A 67 -13.67 17.28 14.67
N ALA A 68 -14.96 17.16 14.54
CA ALA A 68 -15.60 16.93 13.26
C ALA A 68 -15.56 18.19 12.40
N VAL A 69 -15.18 18.02 11.11
CA VAL A 69 -15.31 19.10 10.12
C VAL A 69 -16.78 19.25 9.76
N THR A 70 -17.37 20.42 10.04
CA THR A 70 -18.79 20.70 9.81
C THR A 70 -19.05 21.48 8.55
N ALA A 71 -18.06 22.25 8.10
CA ALA A 71 -18.11 22.98 6.83
C ALA A 71 -16.68 23.17 6.29
N THR A 72 -16.56 23.23 4.96
CA THR A 72 -15.34 23.58 4.24
C THR A 72 -15.64 24.68 3.25
N GLU A 73 -14.73 25.63 3.10
CA GLU A 73 -14.81 26.68 2.09
C GLU A 73 -13.62 26.57 1.12
N ALA A 74 -13.84 26.94 -0.13
CA ALA A 74 -12.73 27.01 -1.09
C ALA A 74 -11.69 28.04 -0.64
N SER A 75 -10.42 27.67 -0.70
CA SER A 75 -9.33 28.58 -0.43
C SER A 75 -9.32 29.74 -1.46
N LYS A 76 -9.23 30.98 -1.01
CA LYS A 76 -9.18 32.17 -1.85
C LYS A 76 -7.75 32.59 -2.21
N GLY A 77 -6.74 31.89 -1.68
CA GLY A 77 -5.32 32.18 -1.90
C GLY A 77 -4.68 31.29 -2.97
N GLN A 78 -3.37 31.44 -3.14
CA GLN A 78 -2.58 30.47 -3.90
C GLN A 78 -2.75 29.09 -3.24
N PRO A 79 -3.03 28.05 -4.03
CA PRO A 79 -3.18 26.71 -3.47
C PRO A 79 -1.86 26.25 -2.85
N LEU A 80 -1.93 25.81 -1.60
CA LEU A 80 -0.81 25.15 -0.95
C LEU A 80 -0.60 23.79 -1.59
N GLN A 81 0.63 23.36 -1.74
CA GLN A 81 0.93 21.98 -2.15
C GLN A 81 0.63 21.02 -1.00
N TRP A 82 1.06 21.38 0.21
CA TRP A 82 0.92 20.57 1.40
C TRP A 82 0.12 21.31 2.46
N GLY A 83 -0.89 20.66 2.98
CA GLY A 83 -1.60 21.11 4.17
C GLY A 83 -0.91 20.63 5.44
N ILE A 84 -0.41 19.38 5.42
CA ILE A 84 0.40 18.80 6.49
C ILE A 84 1.75 18.45 5.88
N ASP A 85 2.83 19.01 6.42
CA ASP A 85 4.19 18.79 5.96
C ASP A 85 5.08 18.35 7.11
N VAL A 86 5.41 17.04 7.13
CA VAL A 86 6.33 16.44 8.10
C VAL A 86 7.70 16.36 7.46
N GLY A 87 8.59 17.25 7.89
CA GLY A 87 9.98 17.31 7.41
C GLY A 87 10.81 16.13 7.88
N GLN A 88 12.02 15.97 7.35
CA GLN A 88 12.89 14.82 7.63
C GLN A 88 13.22 14.62 9.13
N LEU A 89 13.30 15.70 9.88
CA LEU A 89 13.52 15.67 11.33
C LEU A 89 12.22 15.70 12.12
N GLY A 90 11.08 15.90 11.44
CA GLY A 90 9.76 15.93 12.04
C GLY A 90 9.23 14.54 12.35
N GLY A 91 8.28 14.47 13.27
CA GLY A 91 7.63 13.21 13.60
C GLY A 91 6.34 13.39 14.37
N MET A 92 5.51 12.37 14.33
CA MET A 92 4.28 12.24 15.11
C MET A 92 4.31 10.90 15.84
N TYR A 93 4.19 10.92 17.14
CA TYR A 93 4.23 9.74 17.99
C TYR A 93 3.03 9.75 18.94
N ALA A 94 2.07 8.84 18.72
CA ALA A 94 0.86 8.80 19.53
C ALA A 94 0.25 7.39 19.59
N GLY A 95 -0.70 7.22 20.53
CA GLY A 95 -1.53 6.01 20.57
C GLY A 95 -2.47 5.93 19.36
N LYS A 96 -2.96 7.09 18.89
CA LYS A 96 -3.78 7.24 17.68
C LYS A 96 -3.44 8.53 16.95
N ILE A 97 -3.38 8.49 15.63
CA ILE A 97 -3.13 9.67 14.78
C ILE A 97 -4.23 9.79 13.73
N THR A 98 -4.83 10.97 13.64
CA THR A 98 -5.80 11.32 12.60
C THR A 98 -5.31 12.56 11.86
N LEU A 99 -5.14 12.45 10.54
CA LEU A 99 -4.72 13.56 9.67
C LEU A 99 -5.82 13.83 8.66
N ILE A 100 -6.30 15.07 8.60
CA ILE A 100 -7.35 15.51 7.70
C ILE A 100 -6.87 16.76 6.95
N SER A 101 -6.82 16.68 5.61
CA SER A 101 -6.55 17.79 4.72
C SER A 101 -7.72 17.99 3.77
N THR A 102 -8.50 19.04 3.98
CA THR A 102 -9.81 19.20 3.33
C THR A 102 -9.77 20.00 2.04
N ASP A 103 -8.81 20.92 1.88
CA ASP A 103 -8.72 21.77 0.70
C ASP A 103 -8.39 20.94 -0.55
N LYS A 104 -9.15 21.17 -1.62
CA LYS A 104 -8.99 20.40 -2.86
C LYS A 104 -7.59 20.55 -3.44
N GLY A 105 -6.94 19.42 -3.70
CA GLY A 105 -5.58 19.37 -4.26
C GLY A 105 -4.47 19.59 -3.22
N VAL A 106 -4.81 19.90 -1.97
CA VAL A 106 -3.84 20.11 -0.89
C VAL A 106 -3.58 18.79 -0.18
N GLY A 107 -2.32 18.38 -0.19
CA GLY A 107 -1.90 17.04 0.23
C GLY A 107 -1.29 16.98 1.63
N VAL A 108 -0.82 15.78 1.92
CA VAL A 108 -0.03 15.43 3.11
C VAL A 108 1.34 14.94 2.65
N ASN A 109 2.41 15.54 3.15
CA ASN A 109 3.78 15.10 2.95
C ASN A 109 4.33 14.49 4.24
N ASN A 110 4.93 13.32 4.16
CA ASN A 110 5.70 12.73 5.24
C ASN A 110 7.11 12.36 4.74
N ALA A 111 8.08 13.19 5.07
CA ALA A 111 9.50 12.88 4.88
C ALA A 111 10.17 12.42 6.19
N GLY A 112 9.47 12.51 7.33
CA GLY A 112 9.91 12.14 8.65
C GLY A 112 9.30 10.83 9.15
N GLN A 113 8.79 10.84 10.38
CA GLN A 113 8.24 9.64 11.02
C GLN A 113 6.81 9.88 11.52
N ILE A 114 5.91 8.99 11.16
CA ILE A 114 4.57 8.88 11.73
C ILE A 114 4.47 7.51 12.38
N PHE A 115 4.39 7.50 13.71
CA PHE A 115 4.28 6.27 14.48
C PHE A 115 3.05 6.29 15.38
N ALA A 116 2.19 5.30 15.21
CA ALA A 116 1.06 5.09 16.10
C ALA A 116 1.05 3.68 16.69
N SER A 117 0.45 3.56 17.90
CA SER A 117 0.22 2.27 18.53
C SER A 117 -1.21 1.74 18.24
N ALA A 118 -1.88 1.16 19.21
CA ALA A 118 -3.17 0.47 19.08
C ALA A 118 -4.29 1.26 18.38
N GLY A 119 -4.32 2.58 18.52
CA GLY A 119 -5.35 3.40 17.89
C GLY A 119 -5.19 3.61 16.39
N GLY A 120 -4.01 3.28 15.85
CA GLY A 120 -3.70 3.32 14.43
C GLY A 120 -3.54 4.71 13.83
N VAL A 121 -3.41 4.74 12.50
CA VAL A 121 -3.30 5.97 11.70
C VAL A 121 -4.46 6.05 10.73
N SER A 122 -5.11 7.21 10.69
CA SER A 122 -6.12 7.55 9.69
C SER A 122 -5.71 8.83 8.95
N ILE A 123 -5.63 8.77 7.63
CA ILE A 123 -5.33 9.93 6.76
C ILE A 123 -6.47 10.08 5.77
N ASP A 124 -7.11 11.26 5.76
CA ASP A 124 -8.09 11.67 4.74
C ASP A 124 -7.59 12.97 4.11
N ALA A 125 -7.07 12.88 2.89
CA ALA A 125 -6.52 14.01 2.16
C ALA A 125 -7.26 14.22 0.84
N ASN A 126 -7.78 15.42 0.64
CA ASN A 126 -8.40 15.82 -0.64
C ASN A 126 -7.36 16.18 -1.72
N GLY A 127 -6.13 15.74 -1.54
CA GLY A 127 -4.98 15.89 -2.41
C GLY A 127 -4.09 14.64 -2.38
N GLN A 128 -2.83 14.84 -2.69
CA GLN A 128 -1.83 13.77 -2.72
C GLN A 128 -1.31 13.44 -1.32
N LEU A 129 -1.09 12.15 -1.04
CA LEU A 129 -0.22 11.68 0.04
C LEU A 129 1.13 11.29 -0.53
N THR A 130 2.20 11.96 -0.07
CA THR A 130 3.58 11.55 -0.36
C THR A 130 4.22 11.04 0.92
N ASN A 131 4.76 9.83 0.88
CA ASN A 131 5.49 9.23 1.99
C ASN A 131 6.89 8.80 1.51
N SER A 132 7.88 9.60 1.84
CA SER A 132 9.30 9.26 1.64
C SER A 132 10.01 8.86 2.95
N GLY A 133 9.35 9.09 4.07
CA GLY A 133 9.79 8.68 5.40
C GLY A 133 9.13 7.38 5.86
N SER A 134 8.74 7.32 7.12
CA SER A 134 8.13 6.14 7.73
C SER A 134 6.74 6.45 8.26
N LEU A 135 5.75 5.65 7.90
CA LEU A 135 4.44 5.57 8.51
C LEU A 135 4.26 4.16 9.05
N ILE A 136 4.32 4.02 10.36
CA ILE A 136 4.34 2.72 11.02
C ILE A 136 3.26 2.69 12.10
N VAL A 137 2.44 1.65 12.06
CA VAL A 137 1.48 1.33 13.12
C VAL A 137 1.86 -0.02 13.72
N SER A 138 2.27 0.01 14.97
CA SER A 138 2.70 -1.20 15.69
C SER A 138 2.32 -1.09 17.16
N ASP A 139 1.71 -2.12 17.66
CA ASP A 139 1.38 -2.26 19.06
C ASP A 139 1.88 -3.60 19.58
N LYS A 140 2.88 -3.55 20.47
CA LYS A 140 3.46 -4.75 21.09
C LYS A 140 2.49 -5.44 22.06
N GLU A 141 1.48 -4.69 22.53
CA GLU A 141 0.48 -5.18 23.49
C GLU A 141 -0.87 -5.52 22.82
N ALA A 142 -1.00 -5.30 21.50
CA ALA A 142 -2.24 -5.58 20.79
C ALA A 142 -2.55 -7.07 20.80
N GLN A 143 -3.48 -7.46 21.66
CA GLN A 143 -4.02 -8.82 21.68
C GLN A 143 -4.97 -9.09 20.49
N GLN A 144 -5.34 -8.05 19.73
CA GLN A 144 -6.20 -8.16 18.55
C GLN A 144 -5.57 -7.41 17.37
N ALA A 145 -5.25 -8.16 16.33
CA ALA A 145 -4.65 -7.65 15.09
C ALA A 145 -5.47 -6.56 14.37
N ASP A 146 -6.73 -6.36 14.75
CA ASP A 146 -7.62 -5.39 14.12
C ASP A 146 -7.51 -3.96 14.70
N GLN A 147 -6.80 -3.78 15.80
CA GLN A 147 -6.70 -2.47 16.46
C GLN A 147 -5.60 -1.58 15.86
N ALA A 148 -4.42 -2.14 15.58
CA ALA A 148 -3.28 -1.41 15.02
C ALA A 148 -3.39 -1.25 13.49
N LYS A 149 -4.35 -0.44 13.00
CA LYS A 149 -4.69 -0.32 11.59
C LYS A 149 -4.21 0.97 10.94
N VAL A 150 -3.97 0.91 9.64
CA VAL A 150 -3.77 2.07 8.77
C VAL A 150 -4.97 2.23 7.85
N THR A 151 -5.54 3.43 7.78
CA THR A 151 -6.59 3.78 6.82
C THR A 151 -6.15 5.04 6.08
N ILE A 152 -6.03 4.96 4.76
CA ILE A 152 -5.63 6.08 3.92
C ILE A 152 -6.68 6.27 2.83
N LYS A 153 -7.16 7.50 2.72
CA LYS A 153 -7.95 7.99 1.61
C LYS A 153 -7.29 9.25 1.08
N ALA A 154 -6.87 9.21 -0.16
CA ALA A 154 -6.20 10.32 -0.82
C ALA A 154 -6.48 10.30 -2.32
N THR A 155 -6.35 11.44 -3.00
CA THR A 155 -6.51 11.47 -4.45
C THR A 155 -5.44 10.63 -5.12
N ASP A 156 -4.19 10.86 -4.80
CA ASP A 156 -3.06 10.09 -5.28
C ASP A 156 -2.12 9.75 -4.11
N VAL A 157 -1.49 8.59 -4.15
CA VAL A 157 -0.51 8.15 -3.15
C VAL A 157 0.81 7.84 -3.83
N THR A 158 1.88 8.44 -3.33
CA THR A 158 3.26 8.12 -3.71
C THR A 158 4.02 7.67 -2.47
N ASN A 159 4.49 6.42 -2.49
CA ASN A 159 5.27 5.86 -1.40
C ASN A 159 6.65 5.44 -1.90
N SER A 160 7.68 6.12 -1.46
CA SER A 160 9.08 5.74 -1.64
C SER A 160 9.77 5.32 -0.34
N GLY A 161 9.08 5.52 0.79
CA GLY A 161 9.52 5.12 2.12
C GLY A 161 8.82 3.85 2.61
N THR A 162 8.53 3.80 3.90
CA THR A 162 7.87 2.67 4.54
C THR A 162 6.46 3.04 4.99
N LEU A 163 5.49 2.23 4.58
CA LEU A 163 4.13 2.22 5.10
C LEU A 163 3.86 0.83 5.65
N SER A 164 3.76 0.70 6.96
CA SER A 164 3.62 -0.60 7.61
C SER A 164 2.53 -0.60 8.68
N SER A 165 1.74 -1.66 8.72
CA SER A 165 0.70 -1.88 9.71
C SER A 165 0.81 -3.29 10.30
N GLN A 166 0.81 -3.38 11.62
CA GLN A 166 0.71 -4.68 12.28
C GLN A 166 -0.70 -5.28 12.16
N GLY A 167 -1.74 -4.44 12.11
CA GLY A 167 -3.11 -4.82 11.86
C GLY A 167 -3.47 -4.72 10.37
N LYS A 168 -4.72 -4.36 10.08
CA LYS A 168 -5.20 -4.15 8.72
C LYS A 168 -4.69 -2.85 8.13
N ALA A 169 -4.42 -2.83 6.84
CA ALA A 169 -4.16 -1.63 6.08
C ALA A 169 -5.19 -1.49 4.94
N GLN A 170 -5.76 -0.30 4.81
CA GLN A 170 -6.74 0.03 3.77
C GLN A 170 -6.30 1.31 3.06
N LEU A 171 -6.09 1.23 1.75
CA LEU A 171 -5.75 2.37 0.91
C LEU A 171 -6.82 2.53 -0.16
N GLN A 172 -7.43 3.71 -0.19
CA GLN A 172 -8.39 4.11 -1.22
C GLN A 172 -7.85 5.33 -1.95
N THR A 173 -7.58 5.19 -3.25
CA THR A 173 -6.93 6.25 -4.02
C THR A 173 -7.30 6.17 -5.51
N ARG A 174 -7.08 7.23 -6.27
CA ARG A 174 -7.17 7.19 -7.72
C ARG A 174 -5.93 6.56 -8.33
N ASN A 175 -4.74 7.04 -7.94
CA ASN A 175 -3.46 6.47 -8.39
C ASN A 175 -2.58 6.13 -7.19
N LEU A 176 -1.88 5.00 -7.29
CA LEU A 176 -0.88 4.57 -6.31
C LEU A 176 0.45 4.29 -7.03
N SER A 177 1.51 4.94 -6.58
CA SER A 177 2.88 4.65 -7.00
C SER A 177 3.69 4.22 -5.79
N ASN A 178 4.22 3.00 -5.83
CA ASN A 178 5.05 2.45 -4.76
C ASN A 178 6.43 2.06 -5.30
N SER A 179 7.47 2.68 -4.77
CA SER A 179 8.86 2.29 -4.96
C SER A 179 9.55 1.89 -3.65
N GLY A 180 8.84 2.03 -2.52
CA GLY A 180 9.29 1.62 -1.19
C GLY A 180 8.55 0.37 -0.70
N LEU A 181 8.22 0.34 0.57
CA LEU A 181 7.52 -0.77 1.22
C LEU A 181 6.09 -0.38 1.61
N ILE A 182 5.12 -1.18 1.20
CA ILE A 182 3.76 -1.18 1.75
C ILE A 182 3.51 -2.57 2.34
N ALA A 183 3.36 -2.66 3.66
CA ALA A 183 3.22 -3.94 4.34
C ALA A 183 2.08 -3.97 5.37
N SER A 184 1.47 -5.14 5.52
CA SER A 184 0.53 -5.43 6.60
C SER A 184 0.79 -6.83 7.14
N SER A 185 0.91 -6.94 8.47
CA SER A 185 1.03 -8.28 9.09
C SER A 185 -0.30 -9.04 9.13
N ASN A 186 -1.39 -8.41 8.71
CA ASN A 186 -2.70 -9.04 8.60
C ASN A 186 -3.24 -8.88 7.17
N GLU A 187 -4.15 -7.97 6.93
CA GLU A 187 -4.83 -7.78 5.65
C GLU A 187 -4.47 -6.43 5.04
N LEU A 188 -4.16 -6.41 3.75
CA LEU A 188 -3.97 -5.21 2.95
C LEU A 188 -5.04 -5.14 1.87
N ASN A 189 -5.88 -4.12 1.97
CA ASN A 189 -6.90 -3.78 0.98
C ASN A 189 -6.47 -2.57 0.17
N LEU A 190 -6.20 -2.76 -1.10
CA LEU A 190 -5.93 -1.69 -2.04
C LEU A 190 -7.13 -1.50 -2.97
N ARG A 191 -7.76 -0.33 -2.91
CA ARG A 191 -8.83 0.10 -3.80
C ARG A 191 -8.36 1.30 -4.60
N ASN A 192 -7.85 1.00 -5.77
CA ASN A 192 -7.25 1.99 -6.66
C ASN A 192 -8.13 2.15 -7.92
N GLN A 193 -8.56 3.37 -8.23
CA GLN A 193 -9.50 3.58 -9.33
C GLN A 193 -8.85 3.49 -10.71
N SER A 194 -7.62 3.96 -10.86
CA SER A 194 -6.96 4.08 -12.16
C SER A 194 -5.69 3.25 -12.24
N HIS A 195 -4.58 3.72 -11.68
CA HIS A 195 -3.27 3.12 -11.88
C HIS A 195 -2.61 2.72 -10.57
N LEU A 196 -2.21 1.47 -10.45
CA LEU A 196 -1.29 0.95 -9.45
C LEU A 196 0.06 0.65 -10.13
N ARG A 197 1.09 1.43 -9.80
CA ARG A 197 2.47 1.18 -10.23
C ARG A 197 3.29 0.72 -9.05
N ASN A 198 3.97 -0.40 -9.20
CA ASN A 198 4.82 -0.97 -8.16
C ASN A 198 6.20 -1.31 -8.72
N SER A 199 7.23 -0.71 -8.14
CA SER A 199 8.63 -1.08 -8.34
C SER A 199 9.33 -1.41 -7.03
N GLY A 200 8.62 -1.33 -5.90
CA GLY A 200 9.04 -1.73 -4.57
C GLY A 200 8.29 -2.97 -4.09
N ASP A 201 8.07 -3.07 -2.80
CA ASP A 201 7.43 -4.23 -2.17
C ASP A 201 6.03 -3.88 -1.67
N ILE A 202 5.07 -4.73 -2.01
CA ILE A 202 3.72 -4.75 -1.44
C ILE A 202 3.48 -6.14 -0.87
N SER A 203 3.29 -6.24 0.46
CA SER A 203 3.15 -7.53 1.10
C SER A 203 2.12 -7.54 2.21
N ALA A 204 1.43 -8.67 2.36
CA ALA A 204 0.53 -8.89 3.49
C ALA A 204 0.28 -10.38 3.73
N LYS A 205 -0.21 -10.71 4.93
CA LYS A 205 -0.71 -12.06 5.18
C LYS A 205 -1.89 -12.39 4.27
N ARG A 206 -2.78 -11.39 4.02
CA ARG A 206 -3.84 -11.46 3.00
C ARG A 206 -3.83 -10.21 2.14
N LEU A 207 -3.82 -10.39 0.82
CA LEU A 207 -3.92 -9.32 -0.16
C LEU A 207 -5.29 -9.32 -0.84
N ASP A 208 -5.88 -8.13 -0.91
CA ASP A 208 -7.08 -7.86 -1.69
C ASP A 208 -6.86 -6.56 -2.48
N ILE A 209 -6.58 -6.71 -3.77
CA ILE A 209 -6.21 -5.61 -4.68
C ILE A 209 -7.27 -5.48 -5.77
N GLN A 210 -7.80 -4.26 -5.90
CA GLN A 210 -8.66 -3.88 -7.01
C GLN A 210 -8.14 -2.59 -7.65
N THR A 211 -7.89 -2.62 -8.97
CA THR A 211 -7.32 -1.48 -9.69
C THR A 211 -7.79 -1.43 -11.15
N GLY A 212 -7.81 -0.25 -11.74
CA GLY A 212 -8.04 -0.09 -13.18
C GLY A 212 -6.90 -0.67 -14.01
N SER A 213 -5.65 -0.40 -13.62
CA SER A 213 -4.47 -1.04 -14.20
C SER A 213 -3.41 -1.31 -13.14
N LEU A 214 -2.73 -2.43 -13.26
CA LEU A 214 -1.57 -2.82 -12.46
C LEU A 214 -0.33 -2.88 -13.35
N ASP A 215 0.69 -2.10 -12.99
CA ASP A 215 2.00 -2.13 -13.61
C ASP A 215 3.05 -2.47 -12.53
N ASN A 216 3.54 -3.72 -12.53
CA ASN A 216 4.54 -4.22 -11.58
C ASN A 216 5.86 -4.42 -12.30
N GLN A 217 6.74 -3.42 -12.20
CA GLN A 217 8.06 -3.44 -12.85
C GLN A 217 9.14 -3.68 -11.81
N GLN A 218 9.78 -4.84 -11.83
CA GLN A 218 10.80 -5.25 -10.87
C GLN A 218 10.29 -5.31 -9.41
N GLY A 219 9.05 -4.98 -9.18
CA GLY A 219 8.44 -4.97 -7.85
C GLY A 219 7.97 -6.34 -7.40
N VAL A 220 7.73 -6.48 -6.11
CA VAL A 220 7.18 -7.70 -5.50
C VAL A 220 5.81 -7.38 -4.92
N ILE A 221 4.81 -8.14 -5.32
CA ILE A 221 3.47 -8.14 -4.72
C ILE A 221 3.23 -9.53 -4.16
N SER A 222 3.28 -9.68 -2.82
CA SER A 222 3.28 -11.00 -2.20
C SER A 222 2.27 -11.15 -1.08
N GLN A 223 1.54 -12.26 -1.12
CA GLN A 223 0.76 -12.76 0.01
C GLN A 223 1.52 -13.85 0.74
N THR A 224 1.66 -13.72 2.06
CA THR A 224 2.43 -14.67 2.89
C THR A 224 1.56 -15.66 3.65
N GLY A 225 0.26 -15.41 3.78
CA GLY A 225 -0.65 -16.30 4.49
C GLY A 225 -1.39 -17.28 3.58
N SER A 226 -2.03 -18.26 4.18
CA SER A 226 -2.75 -19.35 3.52
C SER A 226 -4.15 -18.97 3.01
N GLN A 227 -4.60 -17.74 3.22
CA GLN A 227 -5.90 -17.28 2.73
C GLN A 227 -5.86 -17.01 1.22
N LYS A 228 -7.03 -16.96 0.60
CA LYS A 228 -7.16 -16.70 -0.84
C LYS A 228 -6.61 -15.34 -1.22
N LEU A 229 -5.62 -15.30 -2.12
CA LEU A 229 -5.17 -14.09 -2.80
C LEU A 229 -6.28 -13.57 -3.72
N THR A 230 -6.61 -12.30 -3.61
CA THR A 230 -7.56 -11.65 -4.51
C THR A 230 -6.90 -10.46 -5.21
N LEU A 231 -6.85 -10.52 -6.54
CA LEU A 231 -6.37 -9.42 -7.38
C LEU A 231 -7.33 -9.26 -8.56
N SER A 232 -7.91 -8.06 -8.70
CA SER A 232 -8.75 -7.69 -9.84
C SER A 232 -8.17 -6.44 -10.50
N ALA A 233 -7.92 -6.52 -11.82
CA ALA A 233 -7.38 -5.43 -12.60
C ALA A 233 -8.05 -5.35 -13.97
N GLY A 234 -8.18 -4.14 -14.52
CA GLY A 234 -8.55 -3.97 -15.93
C GLY A 234 -7.42 -4.47 -16.83
N THR A 235 -6.21 -3.96 -16.63
CA THR A 235 -4.98 -4.47 -17.26
C THR A 235 -3.95 -4.84 -16.22
N LEU A 236 -3.15 -5.87 -16.52
CA LEU A 236 -2.04 -6.29 -15.66
C LEU A 236 -0.77 -6.44 -16.49
N SER A 237 0.28 -5.73 -16.09
CA SER A 237 1.63 -5.85 -16.63
C SER A 237 2.60 -6.23 -15.52
N ASN A 238 3.25 -7.39 -15.64
CA ASN A 238 4.25 -7.87 -14.71
C ASN A 238 5.57 -8.05 -15.47
N LEU A 239 6.47 -7.08 -15.32
CA LEU A 239 7.59 -6.89 -16.25
C LEU A 239 8.94 -6.92 -15.51
N ASN A 240 9.99 -7.22 -16.27
CA ASN A 240 11.37 -7.02 -15.83
C ASN A 240 11.69 -7.71 -14.49
N LYS A 241 11.32 -8.99 -14.33
CA LYS A 241 11.50 -9.78 -13.10
C LYS A 241 10.55 -9.39 -11.96
N GLY A 242 9.45 -8.70 -12.23
CA GLY A 242 8.40 -8.48 -11.27
C GLY A 242 7.81 -9.80 -10.77
N VAL A 243 7.43 -9.85 -9.49
CA VAL A 243 6.83 -11.04 -8.85
C VAL A 243 5.44 -10.68 -8.33
N ILE A 244 4.46 -11.50 -8.68
CA ILE A 244 3.10 -11.41 -8.15
C ILE A 244 2.70 -12.77 -7.64
N GLY A 245 2.26 -12.89 -6.37
CA GLY A 245 1.71 -14.13 -5.95
C GLY A 245 1.64 -14.43 -4.47
N ALA A 246 1.23 -15.65 -4.18
CA ALA A 246 1.15 -16.20 -2.84
C ALA A 246 2.47 -16.90 -2.50
N LEU A 247 3.22 -16.31 -1.58
CA LEU A 247 4.46 -16.89 -1.07
C LEU A 247 4.19 -17.64 0.23
N PRO A 248 4.91 -18.75 0.50
CA PRO A 248 4.78 -19.51 1.74
C PRO A 248 5.08 -18.66 2.97
N GLU A 249 4.44 -18.97 4.09
CA GLU A 249 4.82 -18.39 5.39
C GLU A 249 6.30 -18.74 5.67
N GLY A 250 7.09 -17.73 6.02
CA GLY A 250 8.53 -17.84 6.28
C GLY A 250 9.43 -17.43 5.12
N THR A 251 8.93 -17.18 3.93
CA THR A 251 9.67 -16.55 2.85
C THR A 251 9.68 -15.05 3.07
N SER A 252 10.67 -14.55 3.79
CA SER A 252 10.87 -13.12 3.95
C SER A 252 11.48 -12.56 2.66
N SER A 253 10.89 -11.55 2.09
CA SER A 253 11.48 -10.73 1.01
C SER A 253 12.68 -9.90 1.48
N ASN A 254 13.25 -10.23 2.65
CA ASN A 254 14.37 -9.52 3.23
C ASN A 254 15.70 -10.03 2.66
N GLN A 255 16.14 -9.47 1.55
CA GLN A 255 17.56 -9.42 1.21
C GLN A 255 18.17 -8.10 1.68
N GLY A 256 18.25 -7.91 2.99
CA GLY A 256 19.22 -7.03 3.60
C GLY A 256 20.52 -7.82 3.81
N SER A 257 21.58 -7.41 3.16
CA SER A 257 22.93 -7.91 3.28
C SER A 257 23.33 -8.16 4.75
N GLN A 258 23.56 -9.41 5.14
CA GLN A 258 24.27 -9.74 6.39
C GLN A 258 25.76 -9.79 6.08
N THR A 259 26.49 -8.81 6.57
CA THR A 259 27.89 -8.99 6.95
C THR A 259 27.93 -8.99 8.49
N GLY A 260 28.56 -10.03 9.01
CA GLY A 260 28.53 -10.40 10.41
C GLY A 260 29.23 -9.43 11.37
N GLY A 261 28.92 -9.57 12.65
CA GLY A 261 29.64 -8.96 13.75
C GLY A 261 28.81 -8.98 15.04
N GLN A 262 29.25 -9.80 15.96
CA GLN A 262 28.72 -9.98 17.32
C GLN A 262 28.75 -8.71 18.18
N SER A 263 27.89 -8.76 19.17
CA SER A 263 27.92 -8.15 20.51
C SER A 263 27.21 -6.82 20.75
N GLY A 264 26.16 -6.93 21.53
CA GLY A 264 25.83 -6.14 22.74
C GLY A 264 25.59 -4.65 22.59
N GLN A 265 24.43 -4.28 23.04
CA GLN A 265 24.05 -2.99 23.62
C GLN A 265 23.19 -2.05 22.74
N THR A 266 22.05 -1.70 23.37
CA THR A 266 21.22 -0.50 23.21
C THR A 266 20.76 -0.10 21.82
N ALA A 267 19.44 -0.29 21.61
CA ALA A 267 18.72 0.11 20.41
C ALA A 267 18.71 1.64 20.22
N GLN A 268 19.56 2.12 19.34
CA GLN A 268 19.33 3.37 18.62
C GLN A 268 18.88 3.00 17.20
N HIS A 269 17.63 3.32 16.89
CA HIS A 269 17.12 3.17 15.53
C HIS A 269 17.75 4.20 14.60
N THR A 270 18.68 3.75 13.76
CA THR A 270 19.08 4.49 12.57
C THR A 270 18.21 4.04 11.39
N PRO A 271 17.67 4.96 10.58
CA PRO A 271 16.89 4.60 9.40
C PRO A 271 17.82 4.03 8.32
N SER A 272 17.53 2.79 7.90
CA SER A 272 18.16 2.16 6.76
C SER A 272 17.49 2.63 5.48
N THR A 273 18.20 3.39 4.67
CA THR A 273 17.84 3.66 3.27
C THR A 273 18.13 2.39 2.46
N ALA A 274 17.11 1.67 2.05
CA ALA A 274 17.24 0.58 1.10
C ALA A 274 16.40 0.85 -0.14
N ALA A 275 17.01 1.47 -1.14
CA ALA A 275 16.61 1.32 -2.53
C ALA A 275 17.33 0.09 -3.08
N GLY A 276 16.59 -0.94 -3.46
CA GLY A 276 17.18 -2.11 -4.09
C GLY A 276 16.13 -3.17 -4.39
N GLY A 277 15.63 -3.22 -5.63
CA GLY A 277 14.82 -4.32 -6.11
C GLY A 277 15.63 -5.63 -6.03
N GLY A 278 15.32 -6.47 -5.06
CA GLY A 278 15.94 -7.78 -4.87
C GLY A 278 15.20 -8.85 -5.68
N ASN A 279 15.92 -9.57 -6.53
CA ASN A 279 15.46 -10.80 -7.14
C ASN A 279 15.13 -11.82 -6.04
N VAL A 280 13.86 -12.15 -5.87
CA VAL A 280 13.48 -13.33 -5.12
C VAL A 280 13.63 -14.54 -6.04
N ALA A 281 14.79 -15.16 -6.02
CA ALA A 281 14.93 -16.49 -6.58
C ALA A 281 14.25 -17.46 -5.61
N LEU A 282 13.11 -18.02 -6.02
CA LEU A 282 12.51 -19.17 -5.34
C LEU A 282 13.44 -20.37 -5.53
N THR A 283 14.40 -20.55 -4.63
CA THR A 283 15.11 -21.83 -4.53
C THR A 283 14.16 -22.80 -3.83
N THR A 284 13.44 -23.57 -4.62
CA THR A 284 12.67 -24.70 -4.13
C THR A 284 13.63 -25.76 -3.60
N ASN A 285 13.68 -25.90 -2.28
CA ASN A 285 14.30 -27.07 -1.68
C ASN A 285 13.39 -28.29 -1.94
N PRO A 286 13.84 -29.35 -2.65
CA PRO A 286 12.93 -30.38 -3.16
C PRO A 286 12.32 -31.31 -2.12
N SER A 287 12.50 -31.07 -0.84
CA SER A 287 12.13 -32.01 0.22
C SER A 287 10.88 -31.64 1.05
N THR A 288 10.25 -30.49 0.83
CA THR A 288 8.97 -30.15 1.47
C THR A 288 7.98 -29.65 0.44
N PRO A 289 6.77 -30.24 0.35
CA PRO A 289 5.74 -29.71 -0.53
C PRO A 289 5.36 -28.30 -0.05
N VAL A 290 5.66 -27.31 -0.88
CA VAL A 290 5.26 -25.93 -0.63
C VAL A 290 3.76 -25.85 -0.84
N VAL A 291 2.99 -25.67 0.23
CA VAL A 291 1.55 -25.40 0.14
C VAL A 291 1.42 -23.91 -0.14
N LEU A 292 1.20 -23.56 -1.40
CA LEU A 292 0.88 -22.20 -1.80
C LEU A 292 -0.58 -21.89 -1.44
N ALA A 293 -0.87 -20.65 -1.10
CA ALA A 293 -2.25 -20.21 -0.88
C ALA A 293 -3.06 -20.26 -2.19
N ASP A 294 -4.34 -20.51 -2.09
CA ASP A 294 -5.25 -20.35 -3.22
C ASP A 294 -5.21 -18.89 -3.72
N GLY A 295 -5.40 -18.70 -5.01
CA GLY A 295 -5.37 -17.40 -5.64
C GLY A 295 -6.55 -17.16 -6.57
N HIS A 296 -6.98 -15.91 -6.65
CA HIS A 296 -7.92 -15.43 -7.66
C HIS A 296 -7.35 -14.17 -8.27
N ILE A 297 -6.97 -14.26 -9.54
CA ILE A 297 -6.49 -13.12 -10.33
C ILE A 297 -7.46 -12.95 -11.48
N GLU A 298 -8.14 -11.82 -11.54
CA GLU A 298 -9.05 -11.45 -12.60
C GLU A 298 -8.50 -10.26 -13.36
N VAL A 299 -8.33 -10.41 -14.68
CA VAL A 299 -7.87 -9.34 -15.57
C VAL A 299 -8.91 -9.20 -16.68
N SER A 300 -9.65 -8.10 -16.68
CA SER A 300 -10.77 -7.92 -17.59
C SER A 300 -10.39 -7.50 -19.01
N LYS A 301 -9.12 -7.14 -19.26
CA LYS A 301 -8.61 -6.76 -20.58
C LYS A 301 -7.36 -7.56 -20.92
N GLN A 302 -6.19 -6.96 -20.83
CA GLN A 302 -4.91 -7.53 -21.22
C GLN A 302 -4.07 -7.93 -20.00
N LEU A 303 -3.53 -9.16 -20.00
CA LEU A 303 -2.44 -9.57 -19.12
C LEU A 303 -1.15 -9.71 -19.92
N THR A 304 -0.09 -9.08 -19.41
CA THR A 304 1.28 -9.24 -19.93
C THR A 304 2.19 -9.64 -18.78
N ASN A 305 2.88 -10.77 -18.92
CA ASN A 305 3.92 -11.24 -18.00
C ASN A 305 5.21 -11.43 -18.81
N ASP A 306 6.08 -10.43 -18.79
CA ASP A 306 7.33 -10.44 -19.58
C ASP A 306 8.55 -10.44 -18.65
N ALA A 307 9.31 -11.53 -18.71
CA ALA A 307 10.40 -11.83 -17.79
C ALA A 307 10.00 -11.77 -16.31
N GLY A 308 8.71 -11.84 -15.99
CA GLY A 308 8.16 -11.80 -14.64
C GLY A 308 7.72 -13.18 -14.13
N GLN A 309 7.32 -13.24 -12.87
CA GLN A 309 6.78 -14.44 -12.23
C GLN A 309 5.40 -14.16 -11.66
N ILE A 310 4.43 -15.02 -11.97
CA ILE A 310 3.10 -15.03 -11.36
C ILE A 310 2.90 -16.39 -10.71
N ILE A 311 2.70 -16.40 -9.40
CA ILE A 311 2.60 -17.64 -8.60
C ILE A 311 1.28 -17.62 -7.83
N ALA A 312 0.38 -18.53 -8.18
CA ALA A 312 -0.85 -18.75 -7.42
C ALA A 312 -1.22 -20.23 -7.48
N ASN A 313 -1.24 -20.87 -6.34
CA ASN A 313 -1.61 -22.29 -6.26
C ASN A 313 -3.08 -22.37 -5.86
N GLY A 314 -3.90 -22.78 -6.78
CA GLY A 314 -5.35 -22.84 -6.64
C GLY A 314 -6.04 -22.46 -7.95
N GLU A 315 -7.34 -22.27 -7.92
CA GLU A 315 -8.07 -21.82 -9.11
C GLU A 315 -7.76 -20.35 -9.37
N VAL A 316 -7.01 -20.08 -10.44
CA VAL A 316 -6.84 -18.74 -10.97
C VAL A 316 -7.70 -18.61 -12.21
N ASN A 317 -8.81 -17.91 -12.06
CA ASN A 317 -9.64 -17.54 -13.20
C ASN A 317 -9.06 -16.29 -13.85
N LEU A 318 -8.40 -16.47 -14.98
CA LEU A 318 -7.97 -15.39 -15.85
C LEU A 318 -8.94 -15.23 -16.98
N SER A 319 -9.75 -14.16 -16.96
CA SER A 319 -10.54 -13.74 -18.11
C SER A 319 -9.93 -12.46 -18.67
N ALA A 320 -9.33 -12.53 -19.84
CA ALA A 320 -8.77 -11.38 -20.54
C ALA A 320 -9.43 -11.28 -21.92
N THR A 321 -10.24 -10.23 -22.12
CA THR A 321 -10.99 -10.06 -23.40
C THR A 321 -10.09 -9.64 -24.56
N ASP A 322 -8.96 -9.00 -24.30
CA ASP A 322 -8.00 -8.57 -25.31
C ASP A 322 -6.83 -9.56 -25.46
N GLY A 323 -6.55 -10.34 -24.43
CA GLY A 323 -5.58 -11.43 -24.52
C GLY A 323 -4.66 -11.60 -23.32
N LEU A 324 -3.88 -12.67 -23.41
CA LEU A 324 -2.80 -13.02 -22.46
C LEU A 324 -1.50 -13.18 -23.23
N SER A 325 -0.45 -12.54 -22.77
CA SER A 325 0.92 -12.71 -23.24
C SER A 325 1.83 -13.10 -22.08
N ASN A 326 2.44 -14.28 -22.16
CA ASN A 326 3.37 -14.79 -21.17
C ASN A 326 4.72 -15.11 -21.81
N HIS A 327 5.72 -14.27 -21.55
CA HIS A 327 7.12 -14.48 -21.88
C HIS A 327 7.98 -14.62 -20.60
N GLY A 328 7.36 -14.93 -19.49
CA GLY A 328 7.95 -15.18 -18.18
C GLY A 328 7.49 -16.52 -17.62
N GLN A 329 7.41 -16.62 -16.31
CA GLN A 329 6.95 -17.83 -15.61
C GLN A 329 5.59 -17.61 -14.95
N MET A 330 4.68 -18.54 -15.15
CA MET A 330 3.40 -18.59 -14.44
C MET A 330 3.23 -19.98 -13.82
N THR A 331 3.03 -20.04 -12.51
CA THR A 331 2.73 -21.25 -11.77
C THR A 331 1.37 -21.11 -11.11
N LEU A 332 0.38 -21.84 -11.61
CA LEU A 332 -1.02 -21.65 -11.29
C LEU A 332 -1.71 -23.00 -11.04
N GLY A 333 -2.76 -23.02 -10.23
CA GLY A 333 -3.62 -24.19 -10.10
C GLY A 333 -4.46 -24.40 -11.36
N SER A 334 -5.25 -23.39 -11.75
CA SER A 334 -5.98 -23.41 -13.01
C SER A 334 -5.90 -22.05 -13.70
N LEU A 335 -5.94 -22.08 -15.04
CA LEU A 335 -5.93 -20.91 -15.89
C LEU A 335 -7.10 -21.00 -16.87
N GLN A 336 -7.92 -19.97 -16.89
CA GLN A 336 -8.95 -19.78 -17.89
C GLN A 336 -8.62 -18.52 -18.73
N VAL A 337 -8.47 -18.70 -20.03
CA VAL A 337 -8.21 -17.60 -20.96
C VAL A 337 -9.37 -17.48 -21.93
N ARG A 338 -9.94 -16.29 -22.01
CA ARG A 338 -10.95 -15.92 -23.00
C ARG A 338 -10.47 -14.63 -23.66
N GLY A 339 -10.47 -14.57 -24.98
CA GLY A 339 -10.07 -13.33 -25.65
C GLY A 339 -9.48 -13.56 -27.03
N LYS A 340 -8.86 -12.51 -27.56
CA LYS A 340 -8.34 -12.52 -28.93
C LYS A 340 -7.05 -13.33 -29.08
N GLN A 341 -6.21 -13.31 -28.06
CA GLN A 341 -4.87 -13.89 -28.17
C GLN A 341 -4.44 -14.54 -26.85
N PHE A 342 -3.89 -15.74 -26.97
CA PHE A 342 -3.09 -16.37 -25.94
C PHE A 342 -1.69 -16.63 -26.50
N ASP A 343 -0.71 -15.89 -26.02
CA ASP A 343 0.68 -15.98 -26.43
C ASP A 343 1.53 -16.48 -25.25
N ASN A 344 2.17 -17.64 -25.43
CA ASN A 344 3.13 -18.22 -24.48
C ASN A 344 4.49 -18.46 -25.18
N ASP A 345 4.84 -17.58 -26.13
CA ASP A 345 6.13 -17.71 -26.84
C ASP A 345 7.28 -17.47 -25.87
N GLN A 346 8.21 -18.43 -25.78
CA GLN A 346 9.33 -18.43 -24.83
C GLN A 346 8.94 -18.41 -23.33
N GLY A 347 7.64 -18.39 -23.00
CA GLY A 347 7.15 -18.41 -21.63
C GLY A 347 7.07 -19.83 -21.04
N GLU A 348 7.14 -19.92 -19.74
CA GLU A 348 6.91 -21.13 -18.98
C GLU A 348 5.57 -21.06 -18.24
N LEU A 349 4.73 -22.04 -18.46
CA LEU A 349 3.41 -22.15 -17.87
C LEU A 349 3.27 -23.50 -17.17
N ASN A 350 3.22 -23.46 -15.84
CA ASN A 350 3.05 -24.64 -14.97
C ASN A 350 1.67 -24.58 -14.32
N LEU A 351 0.79 -25.52 -14.62
CA LEU A 351 -0.57 -25.54 -14.10
C LEU A 351 -1.14 -26.95 -13.98
N SER A 352 -2.23 -27.07 -13.22
CA SER A 352 -2.99 -28.31 -13.13
C SER A 352 -4.09 -28.38 -14.19
N ARG A 353 -4.68 -27.24 -14.57
CA ARG A 353 -5.75 -27.17 -15.56
C ARG A 353 -5.64 -25.92 -16.41
N LEU A 354 -5.77 -26.08 -17.73
CA LEU A 354 -5.90 -25.03 -18.71
C LEU A 354 -7.25 -25.14 -19.45
N ASP A 355 -7.97 -24.02 -19.51
CA ASP A 355 -9.16 -23.86 -20.37
C ASP A 355 -9.00 -22.56 -21.16
N SER A 356 -8.76 -22.66 -22.45
CA SER A 356 -8.51 -21.52 -23.34
C SER A 356 -9.45 -21.51 -24.53
N GLU A 357 -10.10 -20.36 -24.74
CA GLU A 357 -10.90 -20.09 -25.92
C GLU A 357 -10.51 -18.72 -26.46
N THR A 358 -9.70 -18.71 -27.52
CA THR A 358 -9.10 -17.49 -28.09
C THR A 358 -9.08 -17.57 -29.61
N ASP A 359 -9.06 -16.41 -30.29
CA ASP A 359 -8.94 -16.38 -31.76
C ASP A 359 -7.57 -16.90 -32.21
N ARG A 360 -6.56 -16.75 -31.36
CA ARG A 360 -5.18 -17.14 -31.68
C ARG A 360 -4.45 -17.68 -30.46
N PHE A 361 -3.80 -18.83 -30.61
CA PHE A 361 -2.88 -19.40 -29.65
C PHE A 361 -1.47 -19.53 -30.26
N SER A 362 -0.44 -19.14 -29.53
CA SER A 362 0.99 -19.31 -29.90
C SER A 362 1.80 -19.85 -28.74
N LYS A 363 2.75 -20.74 -29.03
CA LYS A 363 3.68 -21.36 -28.06
C LYS A 363 5.02 -21.67 -28.71
N ARG A 364 5.71 -20.68 -29.30
CA ARG A 364 7.01 -20.89 -29.95
C ARG A 364 8.11 -20.93 -28.90
N ALA A 365 8.85 -22.04 -28.84
CA ALA A 365 9.88 -22.25 -27.83
C ALA A 365 9.41 -22.07 -26.36
N GLY A 366 8.12 -21.95 -26.14
CA GLY A 366 7.53 -21.88 -24.80
C GLY A 366 7.25 -23.27 -24.23
N GLN A 367 7.10 -23.33 -22.91
CA GLN A 367 6.77 -24.57 -22.17
C GLN A 367 5.36 -24.47 -21.62
N LEU A 368 4.62 -25.56 -21.76
CA LEU A 368 3.32 -25.75 -21.18
C LEU A 368 3.33 -27.10 -20.45
N ASN A 369 3.41 -27.03 -19.13
CA ASN A 369 3.44 -28.19 -18.25
C ASN A 369 2.10 -28.30 -17.54
N ASP A 370 1.23 -29.16 -18.07
CA ASP A 370 -0.09 -29.44 -17.51
C ASP A 370 -0.08 -30.82 -16.84
N ARG A 371 -0.74 -30.90 -15.68
CA ARG A 371 -0.79 -32.14 -14.90
C ARG A 371 -2.09 -32.94 -15.08
N THR A 372 -3.19 -32.30 -15.49
CA THR A 372 -4.48 -32.97 -15.51
C THR A 372 -5.33 -32.75 -16.76
N THR A 373 -5.52 -31.54 -17.23
CA THR A 373 -6.43 -31.28 -18.36
C THR A 373 -6.03 -30.00 -19.11
N THR A 374 -5.80 -30.15 -20.42
CA THR A 374 -5.61 -29.01 -21.34
C THR A 374 -6.76 -28.99 -22.36
N ASP A 375 -7.53 -27.94 -22.40
CA ASP A 375 -8.53 -27.66 -23.43
C ASP A 375 -8.21 -26.32 -24.12
N ILE A 376 -7.78 -26.36 -25.36
CA ILE A 376 -7.45 -25.18 -26.15
C ILE A 376 -8.30 -25.17 -27.40
N ARG A 377 -9.14 -24.16 -27.52
CA ARG A 377 -10.00 -23.91 -28.68
C ARG A 377 -9.60 -22.61 -29.33
N THR A 378 -9.42 -22.63 -30.65
CA THR A 378 -9.21 -21.45 -31.49
C THR A 378 -10.40 -21.31 -32.44
N GLN A 379 -10.87 -20.07 -32.61
CA GLN A 379 -11.92 -19.76 -33.55
C GLN A 379 -11.37 -19.45 -34.94
#